data_3aa15431e40ab5fb637d36b1876b326d
#
_entry.id   3aa15431e40ab5fb637d36b1876b326d
#
_cell.length_a   1.000
_cell.length_b   1.000
_cell.length_c   1.000
_cell.angle_alpha   90.00
_cell.angle_beta   90.00
_cell.angle_gamma   90.00
#
_symmetry.space_group_name_H-M   'P 1'
#
loop_
_entity.id
_entity.type
_entity.pdbx_description
1 polymer ?
#
loop_
_entity_poly.entity_id
_entity_poly.type
_entity_poly.pdbx_seq_one_letter_code
_entity_poly.pdbx_strand_id
1 'polypeptide(L)'
;MNSFKETGFENIPASRGYVIVDEPLKNALAAWKALVGFSETVMIKADRGQPNRLSEKVAEHDQEIIVALKNFGTLDWKYLLIFTSPQLDPLSDELAESFQKVRSVSRFIALYHRRYKQLYPEENSSFIFAAQIKLARLNDLTSPFLIGKMITVAMDGIGMRQLTGLHNDGLLSEAEEIDCIDLLRSSLAVDKPMKTAMEDEFIFFKHAYGRFFARAPLAMWILEKYYGDPFDQYQKLSRETFENPEFKLDMNLVVHNPVLMIAFPNFRKANLQAREKASQKSIMIATLAARHGLAVETVDIWSGQPLKSMQKGDSAIFYSVGPNKTDDSASGDDILLPTDLEI
;
A
#
# COMPACT_ATOMS: atom_id res chain seq x y z
N MET A 1 -2.48 8.73 29.09
CA MET A 1 -1.81 9.39 27.95
C MET A 1 -0.54 8.68 27.47
N ASN A 2 0.06 7.81 28.25
CA ASN A 2 1.31 7.09 27.86
C ASN A 2 1.13 5.81 27.01
N SER A 3 -0.13 5.42 26.71
CA SER A 3 -0.39 4.13 26.02
C SER A 3 -0.32 4.18 24.49
N PHE A 4 -0.19 5.36 23.93
CA PHE A 4 -0.10 5.53 22.47
C PHE A 4 1.33 5.33 21.93
N LYS A 5 2.36 5.46 22.76
CA LYS A 5 3.77 5.38 22.35
C LYS A 5 4.24 4.00 21.86
N GLU A 6 3.45 2.94 22.11
CA GLU A 6 3.90 1.57 21.87
C GLU A 6 3.41 0.96 20.53
N THR A 7 2.60 1.66 19.74
CA THR A 7 1.82 1.04 18.65
C THR A 7 2.14 1.47 17.23
N GLY A 8 3.07 2.42 17.03
CA GLY A 8 3.37 2.96 15.70
C GLY A 8 2.31 3.92 15.12
N PHE A 9 1.13 4.02 15.75
CA PHE A 9 0.14 5.10 15.51
C PHE A 9 0.22 6.21 16.55
N GLU A 10 1.32 6.29 17.26
CA GLU A 10 1.54 7.17 18.41
C GLU A 10 1.52 8.64 18.08
N ASN A 11 1.64 8.95 16.81
CA ASN A 11 1.77 10.30 16.33
C ASN A 11 0.49 10.86 15.71
N ILE A 12 -0.67 10.31 16.09
CA ILE A 12 -1.94 11.04 15.88
C ILE A 12 -1.83 12.30 16.74
N PRO A 13 -1.84 13.51 16.15
CA PRO A 13 -1.52 14.71 16.90
C PRO A 13 -2.51 14.92 18.03
N ALA A 14 -2.06 14.69 19.25
CA ALA A 14 -2.73 15.18 20.45
C ALA A 14 -2.85 16.73 20.45
N SER A 15 -2.10 17.39 19.59
CA SER A 15 -2.01 18.84 19.46
C SER A 15 -3.27 19.53 18.96
N ARG A 16 -4.28 18.80 18.46
CA ARG A 16 -5.56 19.37 18.03
C ARG A 16 -6.72 19.13 19.00
N GLY A 17 -6.47 18.59 20.19
CA GLY A 17 -7.53 18.44 21.20
C GLY A 17 -8.67 17.49 20.80
N TYR A 18 -8.47 16.64 19.80
CA TYR A 18 -9.44 15.61 19.46
C TYR A 18 -9.37 14.52 20.53
N VAL A 19 -10.26 14.61 21.49
CA VAL A 19 -10.61 13.46 22.32
C VAL A 19 -11.26 12.46 21.36
N ILE A 20 -10.61 11.31 21.13
CA ILE A 20 -11.22 10.20 20.41
C ILE A 20 -12.37 9.70 21.27
N VAL A 21 -13.56 10.27 21.04
CA VAL A 21 -14.79 9.92 21.77
C VAL A 21 -15.53 8.78 21.06
N ASP A 22 -15.12 8.50 19.82
CA ASP A 22 -15.83 7.55 18.96
C ASP A 22 -15.40 6.11 19.28
N GLU A 23 -16.35 5.30 19.71
CA GLU A 23 -16.15 3.90 20.09
C GLU A 23 -15.61 3.03 18.95
N PRO A 24 -16.06 3.16 17.69
CA PRO A 24 -15.49 2.42 16.57
C PRO A 24 -13.99 2.65 16.37
N LEU A 25 -13.52 3.88 16.58
CA LEU A 25 -12.10 4.21 16.44
C LEU A 25 -11.27 3.63 17.59
N LYS A 26 -11.80 3.65 18.83
CA LYS A 26 -11.15 2.98 19.96
C LYS A 26 -11.02 1.48 19.73
N ASN A 27 -12.07 0.85 19.22
CA ASN A 27 -12.08 -0.58 18.91
C ASN A 27 -11.08 -0.91 17.80
N ALA A 28 -10.97 -0.08 16.77
CA ALA A 28 -9.98 -0.25 15.70
C ALA A 28 -8.54 -0.10 16.20
N LEU A 29 -8.27 0.83 17.12
CA LEU A 29 -6.95 0.99 17.74
C LEU A 29 -6.61 -0.19 18.65
N ALA A 30 -7.56 -0.70 19.41
CA ALA A 30 -7.38 -1.91 20.22
C ALA A 30 -7.12 -3.13 19.31
N ALA A 31 -7.87 -3.26 18.22
CA ALA A 31 -7.68 -4.31 17.22
C ALA A 31 -6.28 -4.23 16.58
N TRP A 32 -5.82 -3.04 16.22
CA TRP A 32 -4.46 -2.84 15.71
C TRP A 32 -3.40 -3.35 16.68
N LYS A 33 -3.48 -2.97 17.97
CA LYS A 33 -2.55 -3.46 19.00
C LYS A 33 -2.51 -4.97 19.08
N ALA A 34 -3.69 -5.61 19.07
CA ALA A 34 -3.81 -7.05 19.08
C ALA A 34 -3.17 -7.69 17.84
N LEU A 35 -3.43 -7.13 16.62
CA LEU A 35 -2.86 -7.63 15.37
C LEU A 35 -1.32 -7.52 15.34
N VAL A 36 -0.76 -6.43 15.87
CA VAL A 36 0.70 -6.30 16.04
C VAL A 36 1.23 -7.41 16.95
N GLY A 37 0.64 -7.60 18.13
CA GLY A 37 1.03 -8.65 19.08
C GLY A 37 0.95 -10.05 18.46
N PHE A 38 -0.11 -10.36 17.72
CA PHE A 38 -0.24 -11.65 17.04
C PHE A 38 0.80 -11.80 15.91
N SER A 39 1.07 -10.75 15.12
CA SER A 39 2.09 -10.83 14.08
C SER A 39 3.50 -11.11 14.63
N GLU A 40 3.78 -10.72 15.87
CA GLU A 40 5.06 -10.94 16.54
C GLU A 40 5.13 -12.33 17.24
N THR A 41 4.00 -12.84 17.74
CA THR A 41 3.97 -14.05 18.57
C THR A 41 3.64 -15.31 17.79
N VAL A 42 2.78 -15.23 16.77
CA VAL A 42 2.31 -16.42 16.05
C VAL A 42 2.84 -16.55 14.63
N MET A 43 3.47 -15.51 14.08
CA MET A 43 4.09 -15.59 12.76
C MET A 43 5.56 -15.97 12.87
N ILE A 44 5.94 -17.10 12.28
CA ILE A 44 7.34 -17.49 12.11
C ILE A 44 7.89 -16.75 10.90
N LYS A 45 8.81 -15.82 11.16
CA LYS A 45 9.48 -15.07 10.07
C LYS A 45 10.30 -16.02 9.21
N ALA A 46 10.32 -15.71 7.91
CA ALA A 46 11.13 -16.44 6.95
C ALA A 46 12.61 -16.46 7.37
N ASP A 47 13.18 -17.64 7.43
CA ASP A 47 14.62 -17.80 7.40
C ASP A 47 15.07 -17.95 5.94
N ARG A 48 16.36 -17.81 5.66
CA ARG A 48 16.90 -17.75 4.28
C ARG A 48 16.30 -18.86 3.41
N GLY A 49 15.43 -18.48 2.47
CA GLY A 49 14.82 -19.37 1.49
C GLY A 49 13.55 -20.12 1.94
N GLN A 50 13.00 -19.81 3.10
CA GLN A 50 11.70 -20.35 3.52
C GLN A 50 10.64 -19.25 3.58
N PRO A 51 9.38 -19.51 3.15
CA PRO A 51 8.30 -18.53 3.27
C PRO A 51 7.92 -18.28 4.74
N ASN A 52 7.34 -17.12 5.02
CA ASN A 52 6.70 -16.87 6.31
C ASN A 52 5.55 -17.87 6.51
N ARG A 53 5.37 -18.33 7.75
CA ARG A 53 4.30 -19.27 8.11
C ARG A 53 3.70 -18.94 9.47
N LEU A 54 2.51 -19.42 9.72
CA LEU A 54 1.89 -19.35 11.04
C LEU A 54 2.40 -20.51 11.92
N SER A 55 2.63 -20.22 13.19
CA SER A 55 2.93 -21.24 14.21
C SER A 55 1.65 -21.97 14.62
N GLU A 56 1.77 -23.13 15.24
CA GLU A 56 0.63 -23.87 15.79
C GLU A 56 -0.12 -23.09 16.88
N LYS A 57 0.57 -22.20 17.58
CA LYS A 57 -0.02 -21.32 18.60
C LYS A 57 -1.13 -20.40 18.08
N VAL A 58 -1.21 -20.20 16.77
CA VAL A 58 -2.30 -19.41 16.17
C VAL A 58 -3.69 -19.96 16.54
N ALA A 59 -3.80 -21.28 16.72
CA ALA A 59 -5.06 -21.92 17.10
C ALA A 59 -5.53 -21.53 18.52
N GLU A 60 -4.61 -21.23 19.43
CA GLU A 60 -4.91 -20.80 20.81
C GLU A 60 -5.53 -19.39 20.84
N HIS A 61 -5.27 -18.57 19.81
CA HIS A 61 -5.72 -17.20 19.71
C HIS A 61 -6.76 -16.96 18.59
N ASP A 62 -7.30 -18.02 17.99
CA ASP A 62 -8.12 -17.92 16.78
C ASP A 62 -9.30 -16.96 16.95
N GLN A 63 -10.06 -17.06 18.04
CA GLN A 63 -11.19 -16.19 18.31
C GLN A 63 -10.80 -14.72 18.55
N GLU A 64 -9.69 -14.47 19.22
CA GLU A 64 -9.18 -13.12 19.48
C GLU A 64 -8.72 -12.47 18.16
N ILE A 65 -8.08 -13.23 17.28
CA ILE A 65 -7.66 -12.80 15.95
C ILE A 65 -8.88 -12.45 15.10
N ILE A 66 -9.91 -13.29 15.08
CA ILE A 66 -11.16 -13.05 14.34
C ILE A 66 -11.82 -11.75 14.82
N VAL A 67 -11.93 -11.55 16.13
CA VAL A 67 -12.51 -10.34 16.71
C VAL A 67 -11.71 -9.09 16.31
N ALA A 68 -10.38 -9.16 16.38
CA ALA A 68 -9.52 -8.05 15.99
C ALA A 68 -9.67 -7.73 14.50
N LEU A 69 -9.69 -8.74 13.63
CA LEU A 69 -9.84 -8.56 12.18
C LEU A 69 -11.23 -8.00 11.83
N LYS A 70 -12.30 -8.48 12.47
CA LYS A 70 -13.66 -7.93 12.29
C LYS A 70 -13.72 -6.46 12.70
N ASN A 71 -13.23 -6.12 13.88
CA ASN A 71 -13.23 -4.74 14.37
C ASN A 71 -12.45 -3.79 13.46
N PHE A 72 -11.32 -4.25 12.92
CA PHE A 72 -10.53 -3.44 11.99
C PHE A 72 -11.14 -3.43 10.58
N GLY A 73 -11.63 -4.55 10.09
CA GLY A 73 -12.22 -4.72 8.76
C GLY A 73 -13.56 -3.98 8.58
N THR A 74 -14.33 -3.80 9.65
CA THR A 74 -15.61 -3.07 9.62
C THR A 74 -15.47 -1.55 9.79
N LEU A 75 -14.25 -1.05 10.07
CA LEU A 75 -14.02 0.38 10.21
C LEU A 75 -14.46 1.14 8.94
N ASP A 76 -15.29 2.18 9.12
CA ASP A 76 -15.73 3.04 8.01
C ASP A 76 -14.54 3.83 7.43
N TRP A 77 -14.50 3.98 6.10
CA TRP A 77 -13.47 4.74 5.39
C TRP A 77 -13.32 6.18 5.88
N LYS A 78 -14.41 6.82 6.32
CA LYS A 78 -14.38 8.19 6.88
C LYS A 78 -13.46 8.32 8.09
N TYR A 79 -13.31 7.27 8.90
CA TYR A 79 -12.43 7.28 10.06
C TYR A 79 -10.96 7.21 9.66
N LEU A 80 -10.64 6.58 8.53
CA LEU A 80 -9.28 6.58 7.99
C LEU A 80 -8.83 7.98 7.56
N LEU A 81 -9.75 8.82 7.10
CA LEU A 81 -9.47 10.21 6.69
C LEU A 81 -9.20 11.17 7.87
N ILE A 82 -9.59 10.79 9.10
CA ILE A 82 -9.34 11.57 10.31
C ILE A 82 -7.88 11.42 10.78
N PHE A 83 -7.21 10.35 10.39
CA PHE A 83 -5.79 10.15 10.67
C PHE A 83 -4.94 11.08 9.78
N THR A 84 -4.90 12.35 10.15
CA THR A 84 -4.00 13.30 9.48
C THR A 84 -2.58 13.07 9.95
N SER A 85 -1.68 13.14 8.99
CA SER A 85 -0.24 12.95 9.15
C SER A 85 0.35 13.66 10.38
N PRO A 86 1.02 12.94 11.24
CA PRO A 86 1.83 13.55 12.29
C PRO A 86 3.12 14.13 11.73
N GLN A 87 3.68 15.07 12.47
CA GLN A 87 5.03 15.59 12.22
C GLN A 87 6.06 14.57 12.71
N LEU A 88 6.18 13.42 12.01
CA LEU A 88 7.23 12.45 12.31
C LEU A 88 8.54 12.91 11.70
N ASP A 89 9.62 12.71 12.44
CA ASP A 89 10.95 12.76 11.87
C ASP A 89 11.17 11.51 11.00
N PRO A 90 11.31 11.65 9.68
CA PRO A 90 11.44 10.50 8.77
C PRO A 90 12.76 9.76 8.90
N LEU A 91 13.70 10.30 9.64
CA LEU A 91 14.98 9.68 9.96
C LEU A 91 14.95 8.99 11.34
N SER A 92 13.81 8.99 12.03
CA SER A 92 13.70 8.33 13.33
C SER A 92 13.64 6.81 13.19
N ASP A 93 14.32 6.11 14.09
CA ASP A 93 14.23 4.64 14.20
C ASP A 93 12.79 4.20 14.49
N GLU A 94 12.00 5.03 15.18
CA GLU A 94 10.59 4.79 15.49
C GLU A 94 9.73 4.67 14.21
N LEU A 95 9.99 5.49 13.20
CA LEU A 95 9.28 5.41 11.92
C LEU A 95 9.62 4.11 11.17
N ALA A 96 10.89 3.74 11.14
CA ALA A 96 11.35 2.50 10.50
C ALA A 96 10.72 1.27 11.17
N GLU A 97 10.66 1.26 12.51
CA GLU A 97 10.00 0.21 13.30
C GLU A 97 8.49 0.15 13.02
N SER A 98 7.83 1.31 12.96
CA SER A 98 6.41 1.41 12.60
C SER A 98 6.13 0.77 11.23
N PHE A 99 6.93 1.07 10.23
CA PHE A 99 6.79 0.48 8.89
C PHE A 99 7.03 -1.02 8.85
N GLN A 100 7.96 -1.54 9.66
CA GLN A 100 8.17 -2.98 9.78
C GLN A 100 6.97 -3.66 10.42
N LYS A 101 6.38 -3.08 11.47
CA LYS A 101 5.17 -3.61 12.14
C LYS A 101 3.99 -3.67 11.16
N VAL A 102 3.73 -2.59 10.42
CA VAL A 102 2.64 -2.54 9.42
C VAL A 102 2.81 -3.63 8.37
N ARG A 103 4.02 -3.84 7.84
CA ARG A 103 4.30 -4.91 6.86
C ARG A 103 4.15 -6.31 7.47
N SER A 104 4.57 -6.50 8.73
CA SER A 104 4.42 -7.77 9.43
C SER A 104 2.95 -8.12 9.64
N VAL A 105 2.14 -7.15 10.08
CA VAL A 105 0.69 -7.34 10.24
C VAL A 105 0.03 -7.65 8.88
N SER A 106 0.40 -6.96 7.82
CA SER A 106 -0.12 -7.23 6.47
C SER A 106 0.16 -8.68 6.03
N ARG A 107 1.38 -9.19 6.24
CA ARG A 107 1.71 -10.59 5.95
C ARG A 107 0.95 -11.56 6.85
N PHE A 108 0.84 -11.24 8.13
CA PHE A 108 0.08 -12.04 9.08
C PHE A 108 -1.38 -12.17 8.64
N ILE A 109 -2.05 -11.07 8.27
CA ILE A 109 -3.43 -11.09 7.79
C ILE A 109 -3.56 -11.98 6.55
N ALA A 110 -2.65 -11.89 5.59
CA ALA A 110 -2.68 -12.70 4.38
C ALA A 110 -2.54 -14.21 4.65
N LEU A 111 -1.60 -14.59 5.52
CA LEU A 111 -1.41 -15.97 5.94
C LEU A 111 -2.61 -16.50 6.73
N TYR A 112 -3.15 -15.66 7.63
CA TYR A 112 -4.31 -16.03 8.44
C TYR A 112 -5.56 -16.21 7.59
N HIS A 113 -5.80 -15.37 6.59
CA HIS A 113 -6.95 -15.51 5.70
C HIS A 113 -6.99 -16.86 4.99
N ARG A 114 -5.85 -17.30 4.44
CA ARG A 114 -5.77 -18.63 3.80
C ARG A 114 -6.06 -19.75 4.80
N ARG A 115 -5.48 -19.68 6.00
CA ARG A 115 -5.77 -20.63 7.08
C ARG A 115 -7.25 -20.61 7.47
N TYR A 116 -7.84 -19.42 7.62
CA TYR A 116 -9.24 -19.27 7.97
C TYR A 116 -10.15 -19.99 6.95
N LYS A 117 -9.94 -19.78 5.67
CA LYS A 117 -10.72 -20.45 4.62
C LYS A 117 -10.51 -21.96 4.57
N GLN A 118 -9.33 -22.45 4.95
CA GLN A 118 -9.09 -23.90 5.06
C GLN A 118 -9.82 -24.52 6.26
N LEU A 119 -9.97 -23.80 7.35
CA LEU A 119 -10.67 -24.29 8.56
C LEU A 119 -12.18 -24.06 8.50
N TYR A 120 -12.59 -22.97 7.89
CA TYR A 120 -13.98 -22.51 7.85
C TYR A 120 -14.40 -22.18 6.40
N PRO A 121 -14.44 -23.17 5.49
CA PRO A 121 -14.64 -22.93 4.05
C PRO A 121 -15.97 -22.24 3.74
N GLU A 122 -17.03 -22.53 4.53
CA GLU A 122 -18.37 -22.00 4.32
C GLU A 122 -18.59 -20.63 5.00
N GLU A 123 -17.69 -20.21 5.89
CA GLU A 123 -17.83 -18.93 6.58
C GLU A 123 -17.34 -17.76 5.72
N ASN A 124 -18.07 -16.65 5.81
CA ASN A 124 -17.68 -15.42 5.12
C ASN A 124 -16.39 -14.85 5.73
N SER A 125 -15.38 -14.65 4.90
CA SER A 125 -14.06 -14.13 5.27
C SER A 125 -13.77 -12.75 4.69
N SER A 126 -14.72 -12.09 4.03
CA SER A 126 -14.53 -10.77 3.39
C SER A 126 -14.01 -9.72 4.38
N PHE A 127 -14.35 -9.84 5.68
CA PHE A 127 -13.82 -8.97 6.74
C PHE A 127 -12.30 -9.04 6.89
N ILE A 128 -11.68 -10.18 6.59
CA ILE A 128 -10.22 -10.35 6.67
C ILE A 128 -9.56 -9.60 5.51
N PHE A 129 -10.11 -9.72 4.30
CA PHE A 129 -9.64 -8.95 3.16
C PHE A 129 -9.90 -7.45 3.36
N ALA A 130 -11.05 -7.09 3.94
CA ALA A 130 -11.34 -5.70 4.31
C ALA A 130 -10.30 -5.14 5.29
N ALA A 131 -9.89 -5.91 6.30
CA ALA A 131 -8.84 -5.50 7.22
C ALA A 131 -7.50 -5.27 6.50
N GLN A 132 -7.12 -6.14 5.55
CA GLN A 132 -5.91 -6.01 4.73
C GLN A 132 -5.92 -4.71 3.90
N ILE A 133 -7.02 -4.44 3.20
CA ILE A 133 -7.15 -3.26 2.35
C ILE A 133 -7.19 -1.97 3.19
N LYS A 134 -7.93 -1.98 4.30
CA LYS A 134 -8.01 -0.80 5.20
C LYS A 134 -6.69 -0.50 5.88
N LEU A 135 -5.92 -1.52 6.24
CA LEU A 135 -4.58 -1.33 6.78
C LEU A 135 -3.65 -0.65 5.76
N ALA A 136 -3.69 -1.07 4.50
CA ALA A 136 -2.92 -0.43 3.44
C ALA A 136 -3.32 1.04 3.25
N ARG A 137 -4.63 1.34 3.23
CA ARG A 137 -5.12 2.73 3.10
C ARG A 137 -4.81 3.58 4.32
N LEU A 138 -4.91 3.02 5.53
CA LEU A 138 -4.51 3.72 6.74
C LEU A 138 -3.03 4.13 6.68
N ASN A 139 -2.15 3.23 6.29
CA ASN A 139 -0.73 3.54 6.11
C ASN A 139 -0.51 4.64 5.05
N ASP A 140 -1.26 4.60 3.94
CA ASP A 140 -1.18 5.59 2.86
C ASP A 140 -1.57 7.00 3.32
N LEU A 141 -2.63 7.09 4.12
CA LEU A 141 -3.18 8.35 4.61
C LEU A 141 -2.36 8.93 5.78
N THR A 142 -1.76 8.08 6.61
CA THR A 142 -1.01 8.52 7.79
C THR A 142 0.46 8.81 7.49
N SER A 143 1.01 8.27 6.41
CA SER A 143 2.39 8.53 6.02
C SER A 143 2.50 9.67 5.02
N PRO A 144 3.20 10.76 5.35
CA PRO A 144 3.42 11.87 4.42
C PRO A 144 4.54 11.58 3.41
N PHE A 145 5.23 10.42 3.52
CA PHE A 145 6.45 10.15 2.80
C PHE A 145 6.26 9.16 1.67
N LEU A 146 7.10 9.26 0.64
CA LEU A 146 7.17 8.31 -0.45
C LEU A 146 7.42 6.88 0.06
N ILE A 147 8.24 6.71 1.09
CA ILE A 147 8.49 5.40 1.68
C ILE A 147 7.21 4.78 2.24
N GLY A 148 6.33 5.57 2.86
CA GLY A 148 5.02 5.11 3.31
C GLY A 148 4.15 4.68 2.14
N LYS A 149 4.13 5.43 1.05
CA LYS A 149 3.44 5.03 -0.19
C LYS A 149 4.01 3.74 -0.78
N MET A 150 5.32 3.57 -0.79
CA MET A 150 5.95 2.33 -1.24
C MET A 150 5.56 1.13 -0.37
N ILE A 151 5.44 1.32 0.93
CA ILE A 151 4.96 0.28 1.85
C ILE A 151 3.51 -0.06 1.56
N THR A 152 2.65 0.93 1.36
CA THR A 152 1.26 0.73 0.94
C THR A 152 1.18 -0.10 -0.35
N VAL A 153 1.98 0.25 -1.35
CA VAL A 153 2.07 -0.49 -2.63
C VAL A 153 2.51 -1.95 -2.40
N ALA A 154 3.45 -2.17 -1.48
CA ALA A 154 3.87 -3.53 -1.12
C ALA A 154 2.74 -4.31 -0.42
N MET A 155 1.97 -3.65 0.47
CA MET A 155 0.83 -4.25 1.15
C MET A 155 -0.32 -4.56 0.19
N ASP A 156 -0.61 -3.67 -0.75
CA ASP A 156 -1.54 -3.93 -1.84
C ASP A 156 -1.10 -5.16 -2.65
N GLY A 157 0.20 -5.29 -2.95
CA GLY A 157 0.75 -6.47 -3.61
C GLY A 157 0.55 -7.77 -2.82
N ILE A 158 0.68 -7.74 -1.48
CA ILE A 158 0.38 -8.87 -0.60
C ILE A 158 -1.10 -9.21 -0.68
N GLY A 159 -1.98 -8.22 -0.52
CA GLY A 159 -3.44 -8.41 -0.57
C GLY A 159 -3.92 -8.94 -1.92
N MET A 160 -3.36 -8.43 -3.02
CA MET A 160 -3.73 -8.90 -4.36
C MET A 160 -3.30 -10.34 -4.62
N ARG A 161 -2.07 -10.74 -4.23
CA ARG A 161 -1.63 -12.13 -4.34
C ARG A 161 -2.51 -13.07 -3.50
N GLN A 162 -2.84 -12.66 -2.28
CA GLN A 162 -3.74 -13.40 -1.41
C GLN A 162 -5.11 -13.61 -2.08
N LEU A 163 -5.74 -12.53 -2.55
CA LEU A 163 -7.06 -12.59 -3.17
C LEU A 163 -7.04 -13.45 -4.43
N THR A 164 -6.02 -13.29 -5.29
CA THR A 164 -5.84 -14.09 -6.50
C THR A 164 -5.69 -15.57 -6.15
N GLY A 165 -4.90 -15.90 -5.12
CA GLY A 165 -4.73 -17.28 -4.69
C GLY A 165 -6.03 -17.90 -4.19
N LEU A 166 -6.78 -17.20 -3.33
CA LEU A 166 -8.07 -17.69 -2.83
C LEU A 166 -9.11 -17.86 -3.96
N HIS A 167 -9.14 -16.92 -4.93
CA HIS A 167 -9.99 -17.02 -6.10
C HIS A 167 -9.63 -18.23 -6.98
N ASN A 168 -8.36 -18.40 -7.30
CA ASN A 168 -7.89 -19.51 -8.15
C ASN A 168 -8.09 -20.89 -7.48
N ASP A 169 -7.94 -20.94 -6.16
CA ASP A 169 -8.19 -22.16 -5.37
C ASP A 169 -9.70 -22.44 -5.19
N GLY A 170 -10.59 -21.55 -5.65
CA GLY A 170 -12.05 -21.68 -5.50
C GLY A 170 -12.53 -21.60 -4.05
N LEU A 171 -11.77 -20.91 -3.19
CA LEU A 171 -12.03 -20.82 -1.76
C LEU A 171 -12.98 -19.66 -1.39
N LEU A 172 -13.30 -18.78 -2.33
CA LEU A 172 -14.22 -17.66 -2.11
C LEU A 172 -15.62 -18.03 -2.59
N SER A 173 -16.62 -17.75 -1.78
CA SER A 173 -18.02 -17.80 -2.20
C SER A 173 -18.37 -16.62 -3.11
N GLU A 174 -19.48 -16.73 -3.86
CA GLU A 174 -19.99 -15.63 -4.70
C GLU A 174 -20.18 -14.33 -3.93
N ALA A 175 -20.75 -14.39 -2.72
CA ALA A 175 -20.97 -13.22 -1.88
C ALA A 175 -19.63 -12.56 -1.48
N GLU A 176 -18.62 -13.34 -1.15
CA GLU A 176 -17.28 -12.82 -0.81
C GLU A 176 -16.59 -12.18 -2.02
N GLU A 177 -16.74 -12.75 -3.22
CA GLU A 177 -16.20 -12.16 -4.44
C GLU A 177 -16.86 -10.81 -4.75
N ILE A 178 -18.18 -10.69 -4.55
CA ILE A 178 -18.91 -9.42 -4.70
C ILE A 178 -18.44 -8.39 -3.65
N ASP A 179 -18.31 -8.79 -2.38
CA ASP A 179 -17.75 -7.92 -1.32
C ASP A 179 -16.34 -7.43 -1.68
N CYS A 180 -15.52 -8.30 -2.26
CA CYS A 180 -14.17 -7.94 -2.71
C CYS A 180 -14.18 -6.90 -3.85
N ILE A 181 -15.13 -6.98 -4.79
CA ILE A 181 -15.29 -5.96 -5.84
C ILE A 181 -15.51 -4.57 -5.20
N ASP A 182 -16.43 -4.47 -4.26
CA ASP A 182 -16.79 -3.21 -3.63
C ASP A 182 -15.65 -2.65 -2.75
N LEU A 183 -14.95 -3.53 -2.06
CA LEU A 183 -13.75 -3.17 -1.29
C LEU A 183 -12.63 -2.64 -2.18
N LEU A 184 -12.37 -3.29 -3.31
CA LEU A 184 -11.34 -2.86 -4.26
C LEU A 184 -11.71 -1.53 -4.93
N ARG A 185 -12.99 -1.34 -5.33
CA ARG A 185 -13.48 -0.06 -5.87
C ARG A 185 -13.32 1.06 -4.85
N SER A 186 -13.75 0.83 -3.62
CA SER A 186 -13.61 1.80 -2.52
C SER A 186 -12.14 2.11 -2.24
N SER A 187 -11.27 1.09 -2.26
CA SER A 187 -9.82 1.27 -2.09
C SER A 187 -9.21 2.16 -3.17
N LEU A 188 -9.59 1.96 -4.44
CA LEU A 188 -9.11 2.80 -5.55
C LEU A 188 -9.59 4.25 -5.43
N ALA A 189 -10.82 4.46 -4.95
CA ALA A 189 -11.39 5.80 -4.78
C ALA A 189 -10.69 6.63 -3.68
N VAL A 190 -10.15 5.98 -2.63
CA VAL A 190 -9.45 6.64 -1.52
C VAL A 190 -7.94 6.53 -1.61
N ASP A 191 -7.41 5.96 -2.67
CA ASP A 191 -5.97 5.82 -2.87
C ASP A 191 -5.30 7.19 -3.01
N LYS A 192 -4.28 7.45 -2.19
CA LYS A 192 -3.51 8.68 -2.27
C LYS A 192 -2.70 8.68 -3.56
N PRO A 193 -2.89 9.68 -4.45
CA PRO A 193 -2.12 9.74 -5.68
C PRO A 193 -0.61 9.79 -5.40
N MET A 194 0.19 9.11 -6.20
CA MET A 194 1.65 9.13 -6.08
C MET A 194 2.19 10.57 -6.14
N LYS A 195 1.59 11.41 -6.99
CA LYS A 195 1.92 12.84 -7.07
C LYS A 195 1.82 13.54 -5.71
N THR A 196 0.73 13.30 -4.97
CA THR A 196 0.54 13.89 -3.64
C THR A 196 1.58 13.39 -2.65
N ALA A 197 1.92 12.09 -2.68
CA ALA A 197 2.97 11.55 -1.82
C ALA A 197 4.34 12.18 -2.11
N MET A 198 4.64 12.48 -3.37
CA MET A 198 5.87 13.17 -3.77
C MET A 198 5.86 14.65 -3.38
N GLU A 199 4.72 15.32 -3.48
CA GLU A 199 4.56 16.72 -3.05
C GLU A 199 4.72 16.85 -1.52
N ASP A 200 4.15 15.93 -0.75
CA ASP A 200 4.30 15.90 0.71
C ASP A 200 5.75 15.63 1.12
N GLU A 201 6.42 14.70 0.45
CA GLU A 201 7.84 14.43 0.68
C GLU A 201 8.71 15.64 0.34
N PHE A 202 8.38 16.36 -0.73
CA PHE A 202 9.07 17.60 -1.08
C PHE A 202 8.94 18.66 0.02
N ILE A 203 7.74 18.89 0.54
CA ILE A 203 7.49 19.83 1.64
C ILE A 203 8.32 19.43 2.86
N PHE A 204 8.37 18.13 3.15
CA PHE A 204 9.16 17.60 4.23
C PHE A 204 10.66 17.84 4.02
N PHE A 205 11.21 17.45 2.87
CA PHE A 205 12.62 17.68 2.54
C PHE A 205 12.99 19.15 2.65
N LYS A 206 12.15 20.03 2.14
CA LYS A 206 12.36 21.49 2.24
C LYS A 206 12.46 21.94 3.70
N HIS A 207 11.63 21.40 4.60
CA HIS A 207 11.69 21.74 6.02
C HIS A 207 12.89 21.12 6.74
N ALA A 208 13.14 19.83 6.52
CA ALA A 208 14.22 19.12 7.20
C ALA A 208 15.60 19.61 6.75
N TYR A 209 15.81 19.65 5.45
CA TYR A 209 17.10 20.06 4.87
C TYR A 209 17.29 21.55 4.81
N GLY A 210 16.23 22.35 4.72
CA GLY A 210 16.30 23.80 4.85
C GLY A 210 16.93 24.22 6.18
N ARG A 211 16.60 23.52 7.28
CA ARG A 211 17.25 23.76 8.59
C ARG A 211 18.72 23.31 8.61
N PHE A 212 19.04 22.20 7.95
CA PHE A 212 20.41 21.72 7.83
C PHE A 212 21.26 22.67 7.00
N PHE A 213 20.77 23.06 5.84
CA PHE A 213 21.48 23.98 4.93
C PHE A 213 21.53 25.42 5.43
N ALA A 214 20.57 25.87 6.25
CA ALA A 214 20.67 27.16 6.94
C ALA A 214 21.87 27.25 7.87
N ARG A 215 22.43 26.11 8.31
CA ARG A 215 23.67 26.02 9.08
C ARG A 215 24.93 25.93 8.22
N ALA A 216 24.80 25.78 6.91
CA ALA A 216 25.86 25.69 5.95
C ALA A 216 25.63 26.62 4.74
N PRO A 217 25.53 27.95 4.96
CA PRO A 217 25.10 28.90 3.93
C PRO A 217 26.05 28.93 2.71
N LEU A 218 27.33 28.67 2.91
CA LEU A 218 28.30 28.60 1.83
C LEU A 218 28.05 27.41 0.90
N ALA A 219 27.70 26.26 1.47
CA ALA A 219 27.38 25.06 0.68
C ALA A 219 26.10 25.27 -0.15
N MET A 220 25.09 25.91 0.43
CA MET A 220 23.86 26.26 -0.32
C MET A 220 24.15 27.26 -1.42
N TRP A 221 24.92 28.31 -1.15
CA TRP A 221 25.27 29.29 -2.17
C TRP A 221 26.05 28.65 -3.34
N ILE A 222 26.94 27.69 -3.08
CA ILE A 222 27.64 26.94 -4.14
C ILE A 222 26.68 26.12 -4.95
N LEU A 223 25.75 25.37 -4.30
CA LEU A 223 24.76 24.54 -4.96
C LEU A 223 23.83 25.38 -5.84
N GLU A 224 23.28 26.47 -5.31
CA GLU A 224 22.39 27.38 -6.06
C GLU A 224 23.10 28.04 -7.25
N LYS A 225 24.34 28.46 -7.04
CA LYS A 225 25.12 29.15 -8.08
C LYS A 225 25.46 28.24 -9.26
N TYR A 226 25.79 26.99 -9.03
CA TYR A 226 26.28 26.09 -10.08
C TYR A 226 25.22 25.11 -10.60
N TYR A 227 24.20 24.80 -9.83
CA TYR A 227 23.21 23.78 -10.15
C TYR A 227 21.76 24.29 -10.06
N GLY A 228 21.54 25.54 -9.65
CA GLY A 228 20.21 26.09 -9.35
C GLY A 228 19.66 25.59 -8.01
N ASP A 229 18.48 26.07 -7.63
CA ASP A 229 17.84 25.66 -6.38
C ASP A 229 17.60 24.13 -6.40
N PRO A 230 18.22 23.36 -5.51
CA PRO A 230 18.11 21.91 -5.47
C PRO A 230 16.68 21.43 -5.21
N PHE A 231 15.86 22.25 -4.53
CA PHE A 231 14.45 21.91 -4.28
C PHE A 231 13.57 22.16 -5.50
N ASP A 232 13.84 23.22 -6.26
CA ASP A 232 13.11 23.47 -7.53
C ASP A 232 13.42 22.39 -8.56
N GLN A 233 14.67 21.93 -8.63
CA GLN A 233 15.05 20.81 -9.48
C GLN A 233 14.33 19.51 -9.05
N TYR A 234 14.28 19.23 -7.76
CA TYR A 234 13.56 18.09 -7.23
C TYR A 234 12.07 18.14 -7.63
N GLN A 235 11.41 19.29 -7.45
CA GLN A 235 10.00 19.44 -7.79
C GLN A 235 9.74 19.26 -9.28
N LYS A 236 10.60 19.86 -10.14
CA LYS A 236 10.49 19.72 -11.60
C LYS A 236 10.66 18.27 -12.02
N LEU A 237 11.71 17.60 -11.60
CA LEU A 237 12.00 16.21 -11.96
C LEU A 237 10.97 15.23 -11.41
N SER A 238 10.44 15.49 -10.22
CA SER A 238 9.34 14.69 -9.65
C SER A 238 8.10 14.77 -10.51
N ARG A 239 7.73 15.98 -10.97
CA ARG A 239 6.60 16.19 -11.86
C ARG A 239 6.81 15.50 -13.22
N GLU A 240 7.97 15.69 -13.85
CA GLU A 240 8.32 15.06 -15.11
C GLU A 240 8.28 13.54 -15.03
N THR A 241 8.79 12.96 -13.95
CA THR A 241 8.75 11.50 -13.72
C THR A 241 7.32 10.99 -13.52
N PHE A 242 6.46 11.78 -12.89
CA PHE A 242 5.07 11.42 -12.70
C PHE A 242 4.27 11.49 -14.01
N GLU A 243 4.46 12.56 -14.78
CA GLU A 243 3.74 12.80 -16.05
C GLU A 243 4.22 11.87 -17.16
N ASN A 244 5.52 11.55 -17.17
CA ASN A 244 6.13 10.66 -18.14
C ASN A 244 6.86 9.48 -17.45
N PRO A 245 6.23 8.31 -17.33
CA PRO A 245 6.85 7.12 -16.73
C PRO A 245 8.13 6.65 -17.45
N GLU A 246 8.31 7.00 -18.71
CA GLU A 246 9.51 6.68 -19.50
C GLU A 246 10.61 7.73 -19.37
N PHE A 247 10.35 8.80 -18.61
CA PHE A 247 11.35 9.86 -18.41
C PHE A 247 12.65 9.28 -17.90
N LYS A 248 13.72 9.52 -18.67
CA LYS A 248 15.09 9.12 -18.30
C LYS A 248 15.75 10.26 -17.54
N LEU A 249 16.03 10.00 -16.28
CA LEU A 249 16.71 10.95 -15.43
C LEU A 249 18.15 11.16 -15.91
N ASP A 250 18.56 12.41 -16.06
CA ASP A 250 19.98 12.72 -16.24
C ASP A 250 20.73 12.46 -14.92
N MET A 251 21.49 11.38 -14.88
CA MET A 251 22.26 10.99 -13.69
C MET A 251 23.30 12.01 -13.30
N ASN A 252 23.78 12.87 -14.23
CA ASN A 252 24.71 13.93 -13.89
C ASN A 252 24.06 14.99 -13.00
N LEU A 253 22.78 15.32 -13.24
CA LEU A 253 22.00 16.20 -12.36
C LEU A 253 21.84 15.60 -10.96
N VAL A 254 21.59 14.30 -10.87
CA VAL A 254 21.40 13.61 -9.58
C VAL A 254 22.66 13.59 -8.75
N VAL A 255 23.81 13.24 -9.36
CA VAL A 255 25.09 13.11 -8.65
C VAL A 255 25.56 14.46 -8.06
N HIS A 256 25.23 15.57 -8.71
CA HIS A 256 25.64 16.90 -8.24
C HIS A 256 24.62 17.57 -7.30
N ASN A 257 23.43 16.97 -7.12
CA ASN A 257 22.41 17.49 -6.22
C ASN A 257 22.15 16.47 -5.08
N PRO A 258 22.62 16.74 -3.85
CA PRO A 258 22.50 15.79 -2.74
C PRO A 258 21.04 15.49 -2.37
N VAL A 259 20.11 16.40 -2.61
CA VAL A 259 18.68 16.16 -2.39
C VAL A 259 18.16 15.13 -3.40
N LEU A 260 18.53 15.28 -4.67
CA LEU A 260 18.15 14.33 -5.72
C LEU A 260 18.82 12.98 -5.52
N MET A 261 20.08 12.96 -5.09
CA MET A 261 20.82 11.72 -4.87
C MET A 261 20.18 10.83 -3.80
N ILE A 262 19.59 11.43 -2.76
CA ILE A 262 18.94 10.71 -1.68
C ILE A 262 17.52 10.27 -2.09
N ALA A 263 16.76 11.16 -2.72
CA ALA A 263 15.33 10.98 -2.94
C ALA A 263 14.98 10.28 -4.27
N PHE A 264 15.74 10.58 -5.33
CA PHE A 264 15.28 10.34 -6.70
C PHE A 264 15.40 8.92 -7.27
N PRO A 265 16.38 8.07 -6.93
CA PRO A 265 16.56 6.77 -7.58
C PRO A 265 15.33 5.85 -7.51
N ASN A 266 14.44 6.09 -6.55
CA ASN A 266 13.28 5.22 -6.28
C ASN A 266 11.96 5.73 -6.87
N PHE A 267 11.85 7.00 -7.28
CA PHE A 267 10.57 7.58 -7.73
C PHE A 267 9.99 6.88 -8.94
N ARG A 268 10.80 6.67 -9.98
CA ARG A 268 10.33 5.98 -11.18
C ARG A 268 9.82 4.58 -10.84
N LYS A 269 10.60 3.82 -10.09
CA LYS A 269 10.23 2.46 -9.68
C LYS A 269 8.96 2.48 -8.82
N ALA A 270 8.87 3.39 -7.87
CA ALA A 270 7.71 3.54 -7.00
C ALA A 270 6.44 3.87 -7.80
N ASN A 271 6.54 4.81 -8.75
CA ASN A 271 5.41 5.19 -9.62
C ASN A 271 4.96 4.01 -10.50
N LEU A 272 5.90 3.29 -11.13
CA LEU A 272 5.59 2.12 -11.94
C LEU A 272 4.91 1.03 -11.10
N GLN A 273 5.44 0.73 -9.92
CA GLN A 273 4.85 -0.25 -9.00
C GLN A 273 3.46 0.16 -8.50
N ALA A 274 3.25 1.45 -8.16
CA ALA A 274 1.94 1.93 -7.74
C ALA A 274 0.89 1.76 -8.85
N ARG A 275 1.23 2.13 -10.08
CA ARG A 275 0.36 1.95 -11.26
C ARG A 275 0.11 0.48 -11.55
N GLU A 276 1.12 -0.37 -11.46
CA GLU A 276 0.98 -1.82 -11.60
C GLU A 276 -0.03 -2.39 -10.60
N LYS A 277 0.08 -2.03 -9.30
CA LYS A 277 -0.85 -2.51 -8.28
C LYS A 277 -2.28 -1.99 -8.46
N ALA A 278 -2.43 -0.74 -8.88
CA ALA A 278 -3.73 -0.20 -9.23
C ALA A 278 -4.32 -0.90 -10.48
N SER A 279 -3.50 -1.23 -11.50
CA SER A 279 -3.93 -2.07 -12.64
C SER A 279 -4.37 -3.45 -12.19
N GLN A 280 -3.60 -4.11 -11.30
CA GLN A 280 -3.97 -5.43 -10.77
C GLN A 280 -5.31 -5.40 -10.01
N LYS A 281 -5.60 -4.34 -9.26
CA LYS A 281 -6.92 -4.15 -8.63
C LYS A 281 -8.03 -4.03 -9.67
N SER A 282 -7.83 -3.23 -10.72
CA SER A 282 -8.81 -3.07 -11.82
C SER A 282 -9.03 -4.38 -12.57
N ILE A 283 -7.98 -5.14 -12.82
CA ILE A 283 -8.07 -6.46 -13.46
C ILE A 283 -8.83 -7.45 -12.57
N MET A 284 -8.58 -7.47 -11.26
CA MET A 284 -9.32 -8.33 -10.34
C MET A 284 -10.79 -7.97 -10.29
N ILE A 285 -11.13 -6.68 -10.22
CA ILE A 285 -12.53 -6.21 -10.30
C ILE A 285 -13.18 -6.73 -11.58
N ALA A 286 -12.52 -6.59 -12.73
CA ALA A 286 -13.02 -7.05 -14.02
C ALA A 286 -13.23 -8.56 -14.05
N THR A 287 -12.26 -9.33 -13.52
CA THR A 287 -12.31 -10.80 -13.47
C THR A 287 -13.46 -11.28 -12.62
N LEU A 288 -13.64 -10.75 -11.41
CA LEU A 288 -14.72 -11.12 -10.51
C LEU A 288 -16.07 -10.66 -11.06
N ALA A 289 -16.18 -9.43 -11.57
CA ALA A 289 -17.41 -8.92 -12.16
C ALA A 289 -17.89 -9.75 -13.35
N ALA A 290 -16.98 -10.11 -14.26
CA ALA A 290 -17.30 -10.95 -15.41
C ALA A 290 -17.79 -12.34 -15.00
N ARG A 291 -17.19 -12.95 -13.98
CA ARG A 291 -17.62 -14.27 -13.45
C ARG A 291 -19.06 -14.25 -12.94
N HIS A 292 -19.49 -13.14 -12.36
CA HIS A 292 -20.87 -12.98 -11.83
C HIS A 292 -21.82 -12.27 -12.80
N GLY A 293 -21.44 -12.07 -14.06
CA GLY A 293 -22.27 -11.40 -15.05
C GLY A 293 -22.55 -9.92 -14.74
N LEU A 294 -21.73 -9.31 -13.91
CA LEU A 294 -21.82 -7.89 -13.58
C LEU A 294 -21.16 -7.03 -14.67
N ALA A 295 -21.59 -5.79 -14.80
CA ALA A 295 -20.97 -4.85 -15.74
C ALA A 295 -19.50 -4.59 -15.35
N VAL A 296 -18.60 -4.73 -16.33
CA VAL A 296 -17.18 -4.47 -16.17
C VAL A 296 -16.89 -3.03 -16.60
N GLU A 297 -16.95 -2.11 -15.65
CA GLU A 297 -16.62 -0.68 -15.86
C GLU A 297 -15.23 -0.39 -15.31
N THR A 298 -14.19 -0.98 -15.90
CA THR A 298 -12.80 -0.75 -15.48
C THR A 298 -11.98 -0.16 -16.62
N VAL A 299 -11.26 0.91 -16.28
CA VAL A 299 -10.37 1.61 -17.20
C VAL A 299 -8.94 1.19 -16.92
N ASP A 300 -8.20 0.90 -17.97
CA ASP A 300 -6.77 0.66 -17.89
C ASP A 300 -6.03 1.98 -17.60
N ILE A 301 -5.27 1.99 -16.52
CA ILE A 301 -4.56 3.18 -16.01
C ILE A 301 -3.49 3.68 -17.00
N TRP A 302 -2.96 2.81 -17.84
CA TRP A 302 -1.87 3.14 -18.75
C TRP A 302 -2.37 3.74 -20.05
N SER A 303 -3.40 3.15 -20.62
CA SER A 303 -3.96 3.59 -21.91
C SER A 303 -5.14 4.56 -21.78
N GLY A 304 -5.81 4.58 -20.62
CA GLY A 304 -7.08 5.31 -20.44
C GLY A 304 -8.27 4.69 -21.19
N GLN A 305 -8.08 3.50 -21.75
CA GLN A 305 -9.10 2.73 -22.47
C GLN A 305 -9.66 1.62 -21.57
N PRO A 306 -10.74 0.94 -21.93
CA PRO A 306 -11.18 -0.27 -21.22
C PRO A 306 -10.04 -1.30 -21.15
N LEU A 307 -10.00 -2.09 -20.07
CA LEU A 307 -9.10 -3.22 -19.96
C LEU A 307 -9.25 -4.16 -21.16
N LYS A 308 -8.16 -4.76 -21.58
CA LYS A 308 -8.15 -5.78 -22.62
C LYS A 308 -8.61 -7.12 -22.04
N SER A 309 -9.14 -7.97 -22.90
CA SER A 309 -9.47 -9.35 -22.53
C SER A 309 -9.10 -10.31 -23.64
N MET A 310 -8.69 -11.51 -23.24
CA MET A 310 -8.47 -12.63 -24.17
C MET A 310 -9.19 -13.87 -23.64
N GLN A 311 -9.68 -14.71 -24.55
CA GLN A 311 -10.25 -16.00 -24.18
C GLN A 311 -9.14 -17.01 -23.93
N LYS A 312 -9.17 -17.69 -22.78
CA LYS A 312 -8.28 -18.82 -22.46
C LYS A 312 -9.12 -19.99 -21.95
N GLY A 313 -9.37 -20.95 -22.82
CA GLY A 313 -10.37 -21.98 -22.53
C GLY A 313 -11.76 -21.40 -22.37
N ASP A 314 -12.46 -21.77 -21.30
CA ASP A 314 -13.81 -21.29 -20.99
C ASP A 314 -13.85 -19.97 -20.21
N SER A 315 -12.68 -19.42 -19.88
CA SER A 315 -12.56 -18.21 -19.07
C SER A 315 -11.98 -17.02 -19.84
N ALA A 316 -12.47 -15.82 -19.57
CA ALA A 316 -11.86 -14.58 -20.04
C ALA A 316 -10.77 -14.15 -19.08
N ILE A 317 -9.59 -13.87 -19.60
CA ILE A 317 -8.48 -13.24 -18.85
C ILE A 317 -8.46 -11.76 -19.19
N PHE A 318 -8.56 -10.92 -18.16
CA PHE A 318 -8.41 -9.48 -18.29
C PHE A 318 -6.95 -9.07 -18.05
N TYR A 319 -6.49 -8.06 -18.77
CA TYR A 319 -5.14 -7.51 -18.63
C TYR A 319 -5.09 -6.03 -18.98
N SER A 320 -4.03 -5.37 -18.53
CA SER A 320 -3.68 -3.99 -18.84
C SER A 320 -2.51 -3.99 -19.81
N VAL A 321 -2.50 -3.05 -20.76
CA VAL A 321 -1.43 -2.93 -21.78
C VAL A 321 -0.08 -2.47 -21.21
N GLY A 322 0.01 -2.23 -19.91
CA GLY A 322 1.28 -1.92 -19.26
C GLY A 322 1.90 -0.58 -19.65
N PRO A 323 3.17 -0.35 -19.23
CA PRO A 323 3.87 0.92 -19.40
C PRO A 323 4.08 1.36 -20.84
N ASN A 324 4.32 0.43 -21.77
CA ASN A 324 4.57 0.74 -23.17
C ASN A 324 3.29 1.16 -23.93
N LYS A 325 2.10 0.95 -23.33
CA LYS A 325 0.78 1.23 -23.88
C LYS A 325 0.45 0.47 -25.17
N THR A 326 1.20 -0.58 -25.45
CA THR A 326 1.02 -1.45 -26.60
C THR A 326 0.38 -2.77 -26.13
N ASP A 327 -0.58 -3.25 -26.89
CA ASP A 327 -1.23 -4.54 -26.60
C ASP A 327 -0.34 -5.68 -27.09
N ASP A 328 0.36 -6.30 -26.15
CA ASP A 328 1.25 -7.44 -26.40
C ASP A 328 0.53 -8.81 -26.24
N SER A 329 -0.82 -8.79 -26.24
CA SER A 329 -1.66 -9.97 -26.14
C SER A 329 -1.42 -10.77 -24.86
N ALA A 330 -1.46 -10.08 -23.72
CA ALA A 330 -1.21 -10.60 -22.38
C ALA A 330 0.22 -11.17 -22.18
N SER A 331 1.19 -10.57 -22.85
CA SER A 331 2.62 -10.91 -22.76
C SER A 331 3.49 -9.66 -22.62
N GLY A 332 4.80 -9.79 -22.72
CA GLY A 332 5.71 -8.63 -22.66
C GLY A 332 5.64 -7.89 -21.33
N ASP A 333 5.29 -6.60 -21.40
CA ASP A 333 5.06 -5.74 -20.23
C ASP A 333 3.57 -5.54 -19.91
N ASP A 334 2.66 -6.27 -20.59
CA ASP A 334 1.25 -6.34 -20.20
C ASP A 334 1.11 -6.82 -18.75
N ILE A 335 0.22 -6.19 -18.00
CA ILE A 335 0.02 -6.50 -16.59
C ILE A 335 -1.12 -7.50 -16.44
N LEU A 336 -0.82 -8.59 -15.76
CA LEU A 336 -1.75 -9.66 -15.38
C LEU A 336 -1.92 -9.70 -13.86
N LEU A 337 -2.90 -10.49 -13.40
CA LEU A 337 -2.97 -10.86 -11.99
C LEU A 337 -1.73 -11.67 -11.58
N PRO A 338 -1.23 -11.50 -10.35
CA PRO A 338 -0.11 -12.29 -9.86
C PRO A 338 -0.47 -13.77 -9.78
N THR A 339 0.39 -14.65 -10.28
CA THR A 339 0.14 -16.09 -10.36
C THR A 339 0.58 -16.89 -9.14
N ASP A 340 1.51 -16.37 -8.32
CA ASP A 340 2.15 -17.13 -7.26
C ASP A 340 2.09 -16.48 -5.88
N LEU A 341 1.83 -17.35 -4.89
CA LEU A 341 1.75 -17.05 -3.45
C LEU A 341 3.09 -17.24 -2.73
N GLU A 342 4.18 -16.73 -3.23
CA GLU A 342 5.37 -16.52 -2.37
C GLU A 342 5.15 -15.27 -1.50
N ILE A 343 4.55 -15.48 -0.32
CA ILE A 343 4.33 -14.45 0.71
C ILE A 343 5.49 -14.44 1.70
#